data_7b351fc8b5d7a3bcd1d1379d048bd4b8
#
_entry.id   7b351fc8b5d7a3bcd1d1379d048bd4b8
#
_cell.length_a   1.000
_cell.length_b   1.000
_cell.length_c   1.000
_cell.angle_alpha   90.00
_cell.angle_beta   90.00
_cell.angle_gamma   90.00
#
_symmetry.space_group_name_H-M   'P 1'
#
loop_
_entity.id
_entity.type
_entity.pdbx_description
1 polymer ?
#
loop_
_entity_poly.entity_id
_entity_poly.type
_entity_poly.pdbx_seq_one_letter_code
_entity_poly.pdbx_strand_id
1 'polypeptide(L)'
;MVLRALPAAPVVAGEASVAAALRVVAGIFAAPAFLRHAAASVFFVGGFMALQSLWVVPWVMNVNGFDLAGAATVLVALNLGNLAGQLAVGFLGVRLARAGVEPVSLLRAGYGAMLVVQALILWSGLPVLLLWTLFGLLTAANSQIYLSAARAFPPALFGRVSTALNLMAFAGAFAVQWGFGIGLDFMRDMGVELTRALAFGFGGLLLLQLFAYLPLLGHVSARARVGGA
;
A
#
# COMPACT_ATOMS: atom_id res chain seq x y z
N MET A 1 -1.55 -36.32 -17.61
CA MET A 1 -0.33 -35.50 -17.49
C MET A 1 -0.01 -34.93 -18.86
N VAL A 2 -0.52 -33.74 -19.18
CA VAL A 2 -0.27 -33.06 -20.46
C VAL A 2 0.21 -31.66 -20.13
N LEU A 3 1.52 -31.50 -20.00
CA LEU A 3 2.20 -30.22 -20.07
C LEU A 3 2.14 -29.77 -21.56
N ARG A 4 1.09 -29.03 -21.92
CA ARG A 4 1.09 -28.29 -23.18
C ARG A 4 2.10 -27.16 -23.01
N ALA A 5 3.20 -27.24 -23.77
CA ALA A 5 4.15 -26.13 -23.89
C ALA A 5 3.37 -24.88 -24.28
N LEU A 6 3.45 -23.86 -23.46
CA LEU A 6 2.98 -22.54 -23.83
C LEU A 6 3.76 -22.09 -25.07
N PRO A 7 3.11 -21.61 -26.14
CA PRO A 7 3.84 -21.08 -27.28
C PRO A 7 4.74 -19.95 -26.77
N ALA A 8 6.04 -20.03 -27.11
CA ALA A 8 6.98 -18.97 -26.82
C ALA A 8 6.42 -17.65 -27.38
N ALA A 9 6.21 -16.68 -26.54
CA ALA A 9 5.85 -15.33 -27.00
C ALA A 9 6.92 -14.88 -27.99
N PRO A 10 6.56 -14.32 -29.16
CA PRO A 10 7.53 -13.82 -30.10
C PRO A 10 8.41 -12.81 -29.39
N VAL A 11 9.69 -13.13 -29.28
CA VAL A 11 10.74 -12.17 -28.88
C VAL A 11 10.78 -11.14 -29.99
N VAL A 12 10.11 -10.01 -29.81
CA VAL A 12 10.34 -8.83 -30.65
C VAL A 12 11.72 -8.31 -30.28
N ALA A 13 12.73 -8.89 -30.95
CA ALA A 13 14.10 -8.42 -30.92
C ALA A 13 14.18 -7.17 -31.81
N GLY A 14 13.76 -6.04 -31.26
CA GLY A 14 14.26 -4.74 -31.65
C GLY A 14 15.05 -4.24 -30.45
N GLU A 15 16.34 -3.97 -30.63
CA GLU A 15 17.17 -3.31 -29.66
C GLU A 15 16.55 -1.94 -29.32
N ALA A 16 15.57 -1.94 -28.42
CA ALA A 16 15.11 -0.69 -27.84
C ALA A 16 16.32 -0.10 -27.13
N SER A 17 16.93 0.93 -27.72
CA SER A 17 18.03 1.66 -27.13
C SER A 17 17.74 1.90 -25.65
N VAL A 18 18.71 1.66 -24.76
CA VAL A 18 18.59 1.93 -23.32
C VAL A 18 17.99 3.33 -23.09
N ALA A 19 18.36 4.30 -23.93
CA ALA A 19 17.81 5.64 -23.90
C ALA A 19 16.30 5.69 -24.21
N ALA A 20 15.78 4.83 -25.08
CA ALA A 20 14.35 4.73 -25.33
C ALA A 20 13.60 4.09 -24.14
N ALA A 21 14.19 3.06 -23.54
CA ALA A 21 13.64 2.44 -22.34
C ALA A 21 13.58 3.43 -21.15
N LEU A 22 14.65 4.21 -20.94
CA LEU A 22 14.69 5.25 -19.91
C LEU A 22 13.67 6.36 -20.14
N ARG A 23 13.47 6.80 -21.39
CA ARG A 23 12.44 7.79 -21.72
C ARG A 23 11.03 7.30 -21.38
N VAL A 24 10.72 6.03 -21.67
CA VAL A 24 9.42 5.43 -21.30
C VAL A 24 9.24 5.40 -19.78
N VAL A 25 10.26 4.99 -19.04
CA VAL A 25 10.23 4.98 -17.55
C VAL A 25 10.04 6.41 -17.02
N ALA A 26 10.80 7.38 -17.50
CA ALA A 26 10.64 8.79 -17.12
C ALA A 26 9.22 9.30 -17.43
N GLY A 27 8.66 8.93 -18.57
CA GLY A 27 7.28 9.26 -18.94
C GLY A 27 6.24 8.65 -17.99
N ILE A 28 6.47 7.44 -17.48
CA ILE A 28 5.60 6.82 -16.45
C ILE A 28 5.66 7.66 -15.17
N PHE A 29 6.85 7.98 -14.66
CA PHE A 29 7.03 8.75 -13.42
C PHE A 29 6.50 10.19 -13.52
N ALA A 30 6.50 10.79 -14.71
CA ALA A 30 5.94 12.12 -14.94
C ALA A 30 4.41 12.14 -15.11
N ALA A 31 3.78 10.98 -15.33
CA ALA A 31 2.34 10.91 -15.58
C ALA A 31 1.52 11.21 -14.31
N PRO A 32 0.58 12.19 -14.32
CA PRO A 32 -0.26 12.49 -13.17
C PRO A 32 -1.05 11.27 -12.63
N ALA A 33 -1.45 10.38 -13.53
CA ALA A 33 -2.11 9.13 -13.17
C ALA A 33 -1.19 8.22 -12.34
N PHE A 34 0.11 8.14 -12.68
CA PHE A 34 1.09 7.41 -11.90
C PHE A 34 1.34 8.06 -10.55
N LEU A 35 1.57 9.37 -10.51
CA LEU A 35 1.91 10.09 -9.27
C LEU A 35 0.84 9.92 -8.18
N ARG A 36 -0.45 9.89 -8.54
CA ARG A 36 -1.55 9.63 -7.59
C ARG A 36 -1.44 8.25 -6.96
N HIS A 37 -1.18 7.22 -7.77
CA HIS A 37 -1.01 5.84 -7.29
C HIS A 37 0.34 5.65 -6.57
N ALA A 38 1.38 6.35 -7.01
CA ALA A 38 2.70 6.31 -6.38
C ALA A 38 2.66 6.86 -4.95
N ALA A 39 2.02 8.01 -4.72
CA ALA A 39 1.83 8.55 -3.37
C ALA A 39 1.07 7.57 -2.47
N ALA A 40 0.00 6.96 -2.98
CA ALA A 40 -0.74 5.94 -2.23
C ALA A 40 0.09 4.67 -2.01
N SER A 41 0.92 4.25 -2.98
CA SER A 41 1.83 3.11 -2.82
C SER A 41 2.86 3.37 -1.72
N VAL A 42 3.45 4.57 -1.68
CA VAL A 42 4.40 4.99 -0.63
C VAL A 42 3.78 4.86 0.76
N PHE A 43 2.60 5.45 0.98
CA PHE A 43 2.07 5.59 2.34
C PHE A 43 1.15 4.44 2.77
N PHE A 44 0.41 3.78 1.86
CA PHE A 44 -0.43 2.63 2.24
C PHE A 44 0.34 1.31 2.16
N VAL A 45 0.98 1.01 1.03
CA VAL A 45 1.75 -0.23 0.88
C VAL A 45 3.02 -0.15 1.71
N GLY A 46 3.86 0.87 1.48
CA GLY A 46 5.11 1.09 2.22
C GLY A 46 4.86 1.34 3.69
N GLY A 47 3.86 2.15 4.04
CA GLY A 47 3.45 2.38 5.43
C GLY A 47 3.04 1.10 6.15
N PHE A 48 2.25 0.23 5.52
CA PHE A 48 1.92 -1.07 6.09
C PHE A 48 3.16 -1.94 6.31
N MET A 49 4.08 -1.99 5.32
CA MET A 49 5.33 -2.74 5.46
C MET A 49 6.18 -2.23 6.63
N ALA A 50 6.27 -0.91 6.81
CA ALA A 50 6.99 -0.29 7.93
C ALA A 50 6.32 -0.62 9.28
N LEU A 51 5.00 -0.48 9.38
CA LEU A 51 4.25 -0.76 10.61
C LEU A 51 4.40 -2.21 11.03
N GLN A 52 4.11 -3.17 10.13
CA GLN A 52 4.12 -4.58 10.48
C GLN A 52 5.52 -5.10 10.83
N SER A 53 6.57 -4.54 10.20
CA SER A 53 7.94 -5.04 10.43
C SER A 53 8.56 -4.49 11.70
N LEU A 54 8.23 -3.27 12.13
CA LEU A 54 8.96 -2.62 13.21
C LEU A 54 8.07 -1.95 14.27
N TRP A 55 6.89 -1.41 13.93
CA TRP A 55 6.18 -0.48 14.81
C TRP A 55 4.96 -1.05 15.53
N VAL A 56 4.36 -2.15 15.03
CA VAL A 56 3.20 -2.79 15.68
C VAL A 56 3.55 -3.29 17.08
N VAL A 57 4.68 -3.97 17.26
CA VAL A 57 5.09 -4.52 18.56
C VAL A 57 5.35 -3.40 19.58
N PRO A 58 6.18 -2.38 19.31
CA PRO A 58 6.35 -1.24 20.20
C PRO A 58 5.03 -0.54 20.56
N TRP A 59 4.12 -0.37 19.59
CA TRP A 59 2.80 0.20 19.84
C TRP A 59 2.01 -0.63 20.85
N VAL A 60 1.85 -1.93 20.59
CA VAL A 60 1.03 -2.82 21.42
C VAL A 60 1.61 -2.94 22.84
N MET A 61 2.93 -2.96 22.96
CA MET A 61 3.57 -3.02 24.27
C MET A 61 3.45 -1.71 25.07
N ASN A 62 3.73 -0.58 24.43
CA ASN A 62 3.84 0.70 25.16
C ASN A 62 2.52 1.47 25.26
N VAL A 63 1.65 1.36 24.26
CA VAL A 63 0.35 2.06 24.24
C VAL A 63 -0.76 1.20 24.82
N ASN A 64 -0.76 -0.10 24.53
CA ASN A 64 -1.82 -1.00 24.99
C ASN A 64 -1.44 -1.81 26.24
N GLY A 65 -0.18 -1.74 26.69
CA GLY A 65 0.29 -2.38 27.91
C GLY A 65 0.44 -3.90 27.86
N PHE A 66 0.53 -4.48 26.64
CA PHE A 66 0.76 -5.92 26.47
C PHE A 66 2.23 -6.26 26.77
N ASP A 67 2.46 -7.48 27.21
CA ASP A 67 3.80 -8.07 27.22
C ASP A 67 4.25 -8.49 25.81
N LEU A 68 5.48 -8.94 25.66
CA LEU A 68 6.03 -9.36 24.37
C LEU A 68 5.24 -10.51 23.73
N ALA A 69 4.75 -11.46 24.50
CA ALA A 69 3.98 -12.60 24.02
C ALA A 69 2.61 -12.14 23.49
N GLY A 70 1.95 -11.25 24.21
CA GLY A 70 0.70 -10.63 23.78
C GLY A 70 0.89 -9.79 22.51
N ALA A 71 1.95 -8.99 22.43
CA ALA A 71 2.26 -8.20 21.24
C ALA A 71 2.58 -9.09 20.02
N ALA A 72 3.30 -10.20 20.20
CA ALA A 72 3.53 -11.19 19.15
C ALA A 72 2.21 -11.82 18.68
N THR A 73 1.27 -12.11 19.60
CA THR A 73 -0.06 -12.62 19.24
C THR A 73 -0.83 -11.64 18.38
N VAL A 74 -0.79 -10.34 18.71
CA VAL A 74 -1.42 -9.30 17.88
C VAL A 74 -0.77 -9.21 16.50
N LEU A 75 0.55 -9.31 16.40
CA LEU A 75 1.26 -9.32 15.12
C LEU A 75 0.88 -10.54 14.26
N VAL A 76 0.74 -11.71 14.87
CA VAL A 76 0.24 -12.93 14.19
C VAL A 76 -1.19 -12.71 13.69
N ALA A 77 -2.08 -12.17 14.51
CA ALA A 77 -3.46 -11.89 14.14
C ALA A 77 -3.57 -10.87 12.99
N LEU A 78 -2.74 -9.84 12.97
CA LEU A 78 -2.61 -8.90 11.86
C LEU A 78 -2.25 -9.64 10.56
N ASN A 79 -1.24 -10.52 10.60
CA ASN A 79 -0.79 -11.25 9.42
C ASN A 79 -1.81 -12.29 8.95
N LEU A 80 -2.52 -12.95 9.87
CA LEU A 80 -3.66 -13.82 9.52
C LEU A 80 -4.81 -13.03 8.89
N GLY A 81 -5.10 -11.84 9.41
CA GLY A 81 -6.03 -10.91 8.78
C GLY A 81 -5.61 -10.54 7.36
N ASN A 82 -4.34 -10.18 7.15
CA ASN A 82 -3.81 -9.90 5.81
C ASN A 82 -3.96 -11.11 4.87
N LEU A 83 -3.59 -12.31 5.32
CA LEU A 83 -3.76 -13.53 4.53
C LEU A 83 -5.23 -13.77 4.17
N ALA A 84 -6.14 -13.66 5.14
CA ALA A 84 -7.57 -13.81 4.90
C ALA A 84 -8.10 -12.79 3.90
N GLY A 85 -7.66 -11.53 4.00
CA GLY A 85 -8.00 -10.47 3.06
C GLY A 85 -7.50 -10.76 1.64
N GLN A 86 -6.24 -11.22 1.49
CA GLN A 86 -5.69 -11.58 0.17
C GLN A 86 -6.46 -12.76 -0.45
N LEU A 87 -6.80 -13.78 0.34
CA LEU A 87 -7.64 -14.89 -0.10
C LEU A 87 -9.03 -14.40 -0.52
N ALA A 88 -9.67 -13.53 0.27
CA ALA A 88 -10.96 -12.97 -0.05
C ALA A 88 -10.93 -12.19 -1.38
N VAL A 89 -9.92 -11.34 -1.59
CA VAL A 89 -9.72 -10.63 -2.87
C VAL A 89 -9.49 -11.62 -4.02
N GLY A 90 -8.70 -12.67 -3.81
CA GLY A 90 -8.45 -13.70 -4.82
C GLY A 90 -9.73 -14.44 -5.24
N PHE A 91 -10.53 -14.91 -4.28
CA PHE A 91 -11.76 -15.67 -4.55
C PHE A 91 -12.92 -14.78 -5.02
N LEU A 92 -13.07 -13.58 -4.46
CA LEU A 92 -14.16 -12.66 -4.80
C LEU A 92 -13.85 -11.78 -6.00
N GLY A 93 -12.56 -11.55 -6.30
CA GLY A 93 -12.14 -10.61 -7.35
C GLY A 93 -12.77 -10.89 -8.71
N VAL A 94 -12.83 -12.16 -9.11
CA VAL A 94 -13.49 -12.56 -10.39
C VAL A 94 -14.98 -12.29 -10.35
N ARG A 95 -15.65 -12.55 -9.22
CA ARG A 95 -17.11 -12.30 -9.07
C ARG A 95 -17.40 -10.81 -9.08
N LEU A 96 -16.61 -10.01 -8.37
CA LEU A 96 -16.71 -8.56 -8.33
C LEU A 96 -16.46 -7.93 -9.71
N ALA A 97 -15.46 -8.41 -10.44
CA ALA A 97 -15.21 -7.96 -11.81
C ALA A 97 -16.37 -8.28 -12.75
N ARG A 98 -17.00 -9.47 -12.64
CA ARG A 98 -18.20 -9.83 -13.41
C ARG A 98 -19.41 -8.98 -13.03
N ALA A 99 -19.50 -8.53 -11.78
CA ALA A 99 -20.52 -7.60 -11.29
C ALA A 99 -20.24 -6.14 -11.69
N GLY A 100 -19.19 -5.89 -12.49
CA GLY A 100 -18.83 -4.54 -12.95
C GLY A 100 -18.11 -3.68 -11.92
N VAL A 101 -17.66 -4.26 -10.78
CA VAL A 101 -16.91 -3.51 -9.77
C VAL A 101 -15.49 -3.24 -10.26
N GLU A 102 -15.15 -1.97 -10.36
CA GLU A 102 -13.82 -1.56 -10.80
C GLU A 102 -12.76 -1.68 -9.70
N PRO A 103 -11.50 -2.04 -10.02
CA PRO A 103 -10.41 -2.09 -9.05
C PRO A 103 -10.20 -0.78 -8.28
N VAL A 104 -10.43 0.38 -8.91
CA VAL A 104 -10.33 1.67 -8.25
C VAL A 104 -11.40 1.85 -7.17
N SER A 105 -12.59 1.30 -7.33
CA SER A 105 -13.66 1.35 -6.33
C SER A 105 -13.30 0.50 -5.12
N LEU A 106 -12.75 -0.70 -5.34
CA LEU A 106 -12.25 -1.57 -4.26
C LEU A 106 -11.07 -0.94 -3.53
N LEU A 107 -10.16 -0.30 -4.27
CA LEU A 107 -9.03 0.44 -3.71
C LEU A 107 -9.51 1.57 -2.79
N ARG A 108 -10.45 2.39 -3.26
CA ARG A 108 -11.01 3.51 -2.49
C ARG A 108 -11.72 3.03 -1.23
N ALA A 109 -12.61 2.04 -1.36
CA ALA A 109 -13.33 1.49 -0.22
C ALA A 109 -12.37 0.88 0.81
N GLY A 110 -11.38 0.09 0.36
CA GLY A 110 -10.40 -0.54 1.22
C GLY A 110 -9.50 0.46 1.93
N TYR A 111 -8.97 1.47 1.22
CA TYR A 111 -8.14 2.50 1.83
C TYR A 111 -8.93 3.41 2.77
N GLY A 112 -10.17 3.78 2.42
CA GLY A 112 -11.06 4.50 3.33
C GLY A 112 -11.31 3.72 4.64
N ALA A 113 -11.59 2.41 4.52
CA ALA A 113 -11.75 1.55 5.68
C ALA A 113 -10.45 1.38 6.50
N MET A 114 -9.28 1.29 5.85
CA MET A 114 -7.98 1.28 6.53
C MET A 114 -7.75 2.54 7.36
N LEU A 115 -8.05 3.72 6.80
CA LEU A 115 -7.92 4.99 7.53
C LEU A 115 -8.83 5.02 8.77
N VAL A 116 -10.07 4.55 8.63
CA VAL A 116 -11.01 4.47 9.77
C VAL A 116 -10.47 3.53 10.84
N VAL A 117 -10.04 2.32 10.48
CA VAL A 117 -9.50 1.35 11.46
C VAL A 117 -8.23 1.88 12.11
N GLN A 118 -7.35 2.54 11.37
CA GLN A 118 -6.14 3.15 11.93
C GLN A 118 -6.47 4.30 12.89
N ALA A 119 -7.47 5.11 12.60
CA ALA A 119 -7.99 6.12 13.53
C ALA A 119 -8.57 5.49 14.81
N LEU A 120 -9.27 4.35 14.69
CA LEU A 120 -9.77 3.60 15.84
C LEU A 120 -8.65 2.97 16.66
N ILE A 121 -7.55 2.53 16.03
CA ILE A 121 -6.33 2.07 16.73
C ILE A 121 -5.74 3.21 17.57
N LEU A 122 -5.65 4.43 17.00
CA LEU A 122 -5.20 5.62 17.71
C LEU A 122 -6.12 6.00 18.88
N TRP A 123 -7.42 5.83 18.72
CA TRP A 123 -8.40 6.11 19.77
C TRP A 123 -8.33 5.09 20.92
N SER A 124 -7.84 3.85 20.69
CA SER A 124 -7.63 2.79 21.69
C SER A 124 -8.89 2.38 22.48
N GLY A 125 -10.07 2.65 21.96
CA GLY A 125 -11.35 2.37 22.64
C GLY A 125 -11.99 1.03 22.35
N LEU A 126 -11.36 0.20 21.50
CA LEU A 126 -11.87 -1.09 21.04
C LEU A 126 -10.81 -2.21 21.27
N PRO A 127 -11.23 -3.49 21.24
CA PRO A 127 -10.32 -4.61 21.44
C PRO A 127 -9.14 -4.60 20.45
N VAL A 128 -7.93 -4.54 20.98
CA VAL A 128 -6.66 -4.41 20.25
C VAL A 128 -6.54 -5.49 19.18
N LEU A 129 -6.76 -6.76 19.55
CA LEU A 129 -6.66 -7.90 18.65
C LEU A 129 -7.61 -7.77 17.44
N LEU A 130 -8.86 -7.31 17.69
CA LEU A 130 -9.85 -7.09 16.63
C LEU A 130 -9.39 -6.01 15.65
N LEU A 131 -8.94 -4.86 16.16
CA LEU A 131 -8.54 -3.73 15.32
C LEU A 131 -7.35 -4.08 14.43
N TRP A 132 -6.32 -4.73 14.98
CA TRP A 132 -5.16 -5.11 14.20
C TRP A 132 -5.45 -6.22 13.19
N THR A 133 -6.35 -7.17 13.54
CA THR A 133 -6.81 -8.19 12.58
C THR A 133 -7.58 -7.55 11.42
N LEU A 134 -8.50 -6.63 11.72
CA LEU A 134 -9.24 -5.88 10.69
C LEU A 134 -8.31 -5.01 9.84
N PHE A 135 -7.34 -4.34 10.46
CA PHE A 135 -6.35 -3.57 9.73
C PHE A 135 -5.59 -4.47 8.75
N GLY A 136 -5.09 -5.63 9.22
CA GLY A 136 -4.45 -6.62 8.37
C GLY A 136 -5.34 -7.05 7.19
N LEU A 137 -6.60 -7.41 7.46
CA LEU A 137 -7.57 -7.84 6.44
C LEU A 137 -7.77 -6.77 5.35
N LEU A 138 -7.89 -5.51 5.75
CA LEU A 138 -8.11 -4.40 4.83
C LEU A 138 -6.88 -4.07 3.98
N THR A 139 -5.66 -4.45 4.41
CA THR A 139 -4.44 -4.26 3.61
C THR A 139 -4.45 -5.05 2.30
N ALA A 140 -5.37 -6.01 2.13
CA ALA A 140 -5.60 -6.67 0.85
C ALA A 140 -5.98 -5.68 -0.27
N ALA A 141 -6.52 -4.50 0.06
CA ALA A 141 -6.76 -3.42 -0.87
C ALA A 141 -5.46 -2.95 -1.58
N ASN A 142 -4.29 -3.15 -0.96
CA ASN A 142 -3.00 -2.83 -1.55
C ASN A 142 -2.76 -3.54 -2.91
N SER A 143 -3.32 -4.74 -3.10
CA SER A 143 -3.22 -5.45 -4.38
C SER A 143 -3.97 -4.73 -5.51
N GLN A 144 -5.01 -3.96 -5.18
CA GLN A 144 -5.83 -3.26 -6.18
C GLN A 144 -5.14 -2.02 -6.75
N ILE A 145 -4.08 -1.50 -6.09
CA ILE A 145 -3.36 -0.32 -6.57
C ILE A 145 -2.68 -0.59 -7.92
N TYR A 146 -2.13 -1.80 -8.10
CA TYR A 146 -1.47 -2.21 -9.33
C TYR A 146 -2.47 -2.32 -10.49
N LEU A 147 -3.62 -2.94 -10.23
CA LEU A 147 -4.68 -3.08 -11.24
C LEU A 147 -5.32 -1.74 -11.59
N SER A 148 -5.53 -0.88 -10.59
CA SER A 148 -6.09 0.45 -10.79
C SER A 148 -5.15 1.34 -11.61
N ALA A 149 -3.86 1.36 -11.27
CA ALA A 149 -2.87 2.14 -12.00
C ALA A 149 -2.69 1.64 -13.44
N ALA A 150 -2.62 0.32 -13.62
CA ALA A 150 -2.43 -0.27 -14.94
C ALA A 150 -3.53 0.11 -15.95
N ARG A 151 -4.77 0.32 -15.48
CA ARG A 151 -5.88 0.76 -16.36
C ARG A 151 -5.71 2.17 -16.92
N ALA A 152 -4.86 3.00 -16.29
CA ALA A 152 -4.56 4.34 -16.77
C ALA A 152 -3.49 4.36 -17.89
N PHE A 153 -2.85 3.23 -18.18
CA PHE A 153 -1.76 3.13 -19.14
C PHE A 153 -2.08 2.09 -20.24
N PRO A 154 -1.39 2.17 -21.39
CA PRO A 154 -1.47 1.13 -22.41
C PRO A 154 -1.08 -0.25 -21.84
N PRO A 155 -1.74 -1.35 -22.26
CA PRO A 155 -1.47 -2.69 -21.71
C PRO A 155 -0.01 -3.13 -21.82
N ALA A 156 0.72 -2.69 -22.86
CA ALA A 156 2.15 -2.95 -23.05
C ALA A 156 3.05 -2.38 -21.92
N LEU A 157 2.56 -1.40 -21.16
CA LEU A 157 3.29 -0.79 -20.06
C LEU A 157 2.94 -1.37 -18.68
N PHE A 158 2.00 -2.32 -18.61
CA PHE A 158 1.53 -2.89 -17.33
C PHE A 158 2.67 -3.35 -16.42
N GLY A 159 3.62 -4.14 -16.94
CA GLY A 159 4.76 -4.63 -16.15
C GLY A 159 5.64 -3.49 -15.63
N ARG A 160 5.94 -2.48 -16.47
CA ARG A 160 6.77 -1.34 -16.09
C ARG A 160 6.10 -0.46 -15.04
N VAL A 161 4.79 -0.21 -15.17
CA VAL A 161 3.99 0.55 -14.18
C VAL A 161 3.95 -0.20 -12.85
N SER A 162 3.73 -1.51 -12.87
CA SER A 162 3.70 -2.34 -11.66
C SER A 162 5.06 -2.36 -10.96
N THR A 163 6.15 -2.51 -11.72
CA THR A 163 7.52 -2.45 -11.15
C THR A 163 7.82 -1.07 -10.56
N ALA A 164 7.42 0.01 -11.23
CA ALA A 164 7.62 1.37 -10.71
C ALA A 164 6.81 1.61 -9.42
N LEU A 165 5.57 1.11 -9.33
CA LEU A 165 4.77 1.18 -8.10
C LEU A 165 5.39 0.36 -6.97
N ASN A 166 5.92 -0.82 -7.28
CA ASN A 166 6.60 -1.65 -6.28
C ASN A 166 7.86 -0.96 -5.74
N LEU A 167 8.61 -0.30 -6.62
CA LEU A 167 9.74 0.55 -6.21
C LEU A 167 9.28 1.66 -5.25
N MET A 168 8.16 2.33 -5.54
CA MET A 168 7.57 3.35 -4.66
C MET A 168 7.13 2.76 -3.31
N ALA A 169 6.58 1.55 -3.30
CA ALA A 169 6.21 0.86 -2.06
C ALA A 169 7.44 0.59 -1.16
N PHE A 170 8.53 0.07 -1.73
CA PHE A 170 9.77 -0.15 -0.97
C PHE A 170 10.42 1.16 -0.52
N ALA A 171 10.52 2.15 -1.41
CA ALA A 171 10.99 3.48 -1.03
C ALA A 171 10.15 4.07 0.12
N GLY A 172 8.83 3.88 0.05
CA GLY A 172 7.89 4.26 1.10
C GLY A 172 8.13 3.50 2.40
N ALA A 173 8.36 2.19 2.35
CA ALA A 173 8.65 1.40 3.53
C ALA A 173 9.88 1.93 4.28
N PHE A 174 10.98 2.20 3.53
CA PHE A 174 12.17 2.80 4.11
C PHE A 174 11.92 4.22 4.64
N ALA A 175 11.28 5.07 3.85
CA ALA A 175 11.03 6.46 4.24
C ALA A 175 10.14 6.56 5.49
N VAL A 176 9.05 5.77 5.54
CA VAL A 176 8.14 5.74 6.69
C VAL A 176 8.84 5.14 7.90
N GLN A 177 9.55 4.01 7.73
CA GLN A 177 10.22 3.34 8.84
C GLN A 177 11.29 4.24 9.48
N TRP A 178 12.12 4.85 8.65
CA TRP A 178 13.21 5.73 9.08
C TRP A 178 12.69 7.07 9.59
N GLY A 179 11.76 7.68 8.88
CA GLY A 179 11.14 8.94 9.29
C GLY A 179 10.38 8.82 10.61
N PHE A 180 9.71 7.70 10.83
CA PHE A 180 9.04 7.40 12.09
C PHE A 180 10.07 7.30 13.25
N GLY A 181 11.19 6.56 13.03
CA GLY A 181 12.25 6.43 14.02
C GLY A 181 12.88 7.77 14.38
N ILE A 182 13.32 8.55 13.38
CA ILE A 182 13.90 9.90 13.59
C ILE A 182 12.91 10.81 14.30
N GLY A 183 11.62 10.79 13.90
CA GLY A 183 10.59 11.59 14.55
C GLY A 183 10.38 11.21 16.03
N LEU A 184 10.44 9.90 16.30
CA LEU A 184 10.34 9.37 17.66
C LEU A 184 11.51 9.82 18.54
N ASP A 185 12.74 9.67 18.04
CA ASP A 185 13.96 10.06 18.76
C ASP A 185 13.94 11.57 19.06
N PHE A 186 13.64 12.39 18.04
CA PHE A 186 13.52 13.84 18.21
C PHE A 186 12.49 14.25 19.27
N MET A 187 11.32 13.62 19.30
CA MET A 187 10.30 13.91 20.34
C MET A 187 10.77 13.48 21.71
N ARG A 188 11.48 12.36 21.82
CA ARG A 188 12.03 11.88 23.10
C ARG A 188 13.12 12.78 23.64
N ASP A 189 13.99 13.30 22.77
CA ASP A 189 15.01 14.29 23.15
C ASP A 189 14.38 15.59 23.68
N MET A 190 13.20 15.94 23.21
CA MET A 190 12.39 17.04 23.76
C MET A 190 11.62 16.68 25.05
N GLY A 191 11.82 15.48 25.60
CA GLY A 191 11.16 15.03 26.83
C GLY A 191 9.73 14.51 26.64
N VAL A 192 9.29 14.25 25.40
CA VAL A 192 7.97 13.66 25.15
C VAL A 192 7.99 12.18 25.55
N GLU A 193 6.99 11.75 26.29
CA GLU A 193 6.81 10.37 26.70
C GLU A 193 6.66 9.44 25.47
N LEU A 194 7.23 8.22 25.54
CA LEU A 194 7.26 7.25 24.43
C LEU A 194 5.87 6.96 23.87
N THR A 195 4.88 6.77 24.73
CA THR A 195 3.48 6.51 24.33
C THR A 195 2.91 7.62 23.46
N ARG A 196 3.16 8.88 23.84
CA ARG A 196 2.73 10.07 23.08
C ARG A 196 3.53 10.20 21.78
N ALA A 197 4.83 9.97 21.81
CA ALA A 197 5.67 10.03 20.62
C ALA A 197 5.24 8.97 19.58
N LEU A 198 4.91 7.75 20.02
CA LEU A 198 4.31 6.72 19.17
C LEU A 198 2.97 7.18 18.57
N ALA A 199 2.09 7.77 19.39
CA ALA A 199 0.80 8.27 18.91
C ALA A 199 0.96 9.37 17.86
N PHE A 200 1.91 10.28 18.02
CA PHE A 200 2.25 11.30 17.02
C PHE A 200 2.79 10.67 15.72
N GLY A 201 3.66 9.66 15.81
CA GLY A 201 4.18 8.96 14.63
C GLY A 201 3.07 8.26 13.84
N PHE A 202 2.19 7.50 14.52
CA PHE A 202 1.03 6.86 13.90
C PHE A 202 0.02 7.86 13.33
N GLY A 203 -0.24 8.96 14.06
CA GLY A 203 -1.10 10.04 13.61
C GLY A 203 -0.53 10.77 12.40
N GLY A 204 0.77 11.01 12.38
CA GLY A 204 1.49 11.57 11.24
C GLY A 204 1.38 10.69 9.99
N LEU A 205 1.56 9.37 10.14
CA LEU A 205 1.36 8.43 9.03
C LEU A 205 -0.09 8.44 8.55
N LEU A 206 -1.07 8.45 9.47
CA LEU A 206 -2.50 8.54 9.11
C LEU A 206 -2.80 9.80 8.30
N LEU A 207 -2.24 10.95 8.67
CA LEU A 207 -2.39 12.20 7.90
C LEU A 207 -1.76 12.09 6.51
N LEU A 208 -0.54 11.55 6.39
CA LEU A 208 0.12 11.34 5.10
C LEU A 208 -0.69 10.40 4.20
N GLN A 209 -1.26 9.33 4.77
CA GLN A 209 -2.15 8.42 4.06
C GLN A 209 -3.43 9.13 3.61
N LEU A 210 -4.02 9.98 4.46
CA LEU A 210 -5.20 10.77 4.10
C LEU A 210 -4.89 11.71 2.92
N PHE A 211 -3.76 12.42 2.95
CA PHE A 211 -3.32 13.26 1.83
C PHE A 211 -3.09 12.46 0.55
N ALA A 212 -2.53 11.25 0.64
CA ALA A 212 -2.33 10.39 -0.51
C ALA A 212 -3.65 9.76 -1.03
N TYR A 213 -4.66 9.64 -0.17
CA TYR A 213 -5.98 9.10 -0.50
C TYR A 213 -6.86 10.10 -1.27
N LEU A 214 -6.83 11.39 -0.90
CA LEU A 214 -7.68 12.42 -1.51
C LEU A 214 -7.59 12.47 -3.05
N PRO A 215 -6.40 12.42 -3.68
CA PRO A 215 -6.29 12.40 -5.14
C PRO A 215 -6.91 11.18 -5.80
N LEU A 216 -7.04 10.05 -5.08
CA LEU A 216 -7.69 8.86 -5.58
C LEU A 216 -9.22 8.99 -5.64
N LEU A 217 -9.81 9.88 -4.84
CA LEU A 217 -11.27 10.15 -4.84
C LEU A 217 -11.71 10.92 -6.08
N GLY A 218 -10.82 11.69 -6.70
CA GLY A 218 -11.09 12.40 -7.94
C GLY A 218 -11.45 11.44 -9.09
N HIS A 219 -12.26 11.90 -10.04
CA HIS A 219 -12.61 11.11 -11.21
C HIS A 219 -11.35 10.75 -12.01
N VAL A 220 -11.10 9.47 -12.20
CA VAL A 220 -10.09 8.97 -13.13
C VAL A 220 -10.69 9.06 -14.56
N SER A 221 -10.97 10.28 -15.00
CA SER A 221 -11.34 10.54 -16.39
C SER A 221 -10.07 10.94 -17.12
N ALA A 222 -9.54 10.05 -17.88
CA ALA A 222 -8.73 10.15 -19.08
C ALA A 222 -7.60 9.13 -19.05
N ARG A 223 -7.60 8.21 -19.99
CA ARG A 223 -6.42 7.41 -20.33
C ARG A 223 -5.25 8.37 -20.54
N ALA A 224 -4.19 8.21 -19.75
CA ALA A 224 -2.98 8.98 -19.93
C ALA A 224 -2.48 8.75 -21.36
N ARG A 225 -2.49 9.81 -22.18
CA ARG A 225 -1.82 9.78 -23.47
C ARG A 225 -0.32 9.86 -23.17
N VAL A 226 0.32 8.73 -23.07
CA VAL A 226 1.77 8.65 -23.07
C VAL A 226 2.17 8.73 -24.53
N GLY A 227 2.74 9.88 -24.91
CA GLY A 227 3.39 10.27 -26.13
C GLY A 227 3.14 9.39 -27.36
N GLY A 228 2.38 9.93 -28.31
CA GLY A 228 2.33 9.44 -29.65
C GLY A 228 3.62 9.78 -30.42
N ALA A 229 3.92 8.90 -31.33
CA ALA A 229 4.88 8.85 -32.40
C ALA A 229 6.27 8.33 -32.03
#